data_aa6a779884e70ce69bfbd2960ba2d500
#
_entry.id   aa6a779884e70ce69bfbd2960ba2d500
#
_cell.length_a   1.000
_cell.length_b   1.000
_cell.length_c   1.000
_cell.angle_alpha   90.00
_cell.angle_beta   90.00
_cell.angle_gamma   90.00
#
_symmetry.space_group_name_H-M   'P 1'
#
loop_
_entity.id
_entity.type
_entity.pdbx_description
1 polymer ?
#
loop_
_entity_poly.entity_id
_entity_poly.type
_entity_poly.pdbx_seq_one_letter_code
_entity_poly.pdbx_strand_id
1 'polypeptide(L)'
;MLKTVFLDRDGIINEIVMREGIVSSPRTVEEFTIRPDFIEFYNRLNSSSLRLFVVSNQPDVSRGAIDKTELAKIVDVMNARFKFTEILHCIHDDSDQCNCRKPKPGMISGFLQNYGLSADEAIIIGDSYKDILAGKAAGIQTVYLQQAYNALGACEPDYVVTRLTEIFSLPPFLELS
;
A
#
# COMPACT_ATOMS: atom_id res chain seq x y z
N MET A 1 6.99 0.97 19.90
CA MET A 1 7.18 2.19 19.08
C MET A 1 7.17 1.78 17.62
N LEU A 2 6.45 2.52 16.76
CA LEU A 2 6.37 2.23 15.31
C LEU A 2 7.74 2.40 14.65
N LYS A 3 8.13 1.43 13.79
CA LYS A 3 9.40 1.46 13.04
C LYS A 3 9.20 1.21 11.54
N THR A 4 8.07 0.61 11.17
CA THR A 4 7.84 0.17 9.79
C THR A 4 6.42 0.48 9.34
N VAL A 5 6.31 1.09 8.16
CA VAL A 5 5.04 1.36 7.51
C VAL A 5 5.01 0.66 6.16
N PHE A 6 4.01 -0.20 5.96
CA PHE A 6 3.66 -0.75 4.68
C PHE A 6 2.57 0.09 4.04
N LEU A 7 2.70 0.38 2.78
CA LEU A 7 1.77 1.20 2.01
C LEU A 7 1.23 0.39 0.83
N ASP A 8 -0.08 0.37 0.63
CA ASP A 8 -0.59 0.03 -0.70
C ASP A 8 -0.22 1.16 -1.68
N ARG A 9 -0.30 0.87 -2.97
CA ARG A 9 0.03 1.84 -4.03
C ARG A 9 -1.22 2.59 -4.49
N ASP A 10 -2.14 1.86 -5.11
CA ASP A 10 -3.32 2.44 -5.75
C ASP A 10 -4.34 2.87 -4.69
N GLY A 11 -4.80 4.11 -4.76
CA GLY A 11 -5.68 4.69 -3.75
C GLY A 11 -4.97 5.23 -2.50
N ILE A 12 -3.69 4.91 -2.29
CA ILE A 12 -2.86 5.45 -1.20
C ILE A 12 -1.80 6.40 -1.76
N ILE A 13 -0.90 5.92 -2.62
CA ILE A 13 0.19 6.72 -3.20
C ILE A 13 -0.30 7.50 -4.43
N ASN A 14 -1.04 6.82 -5.30
CA ASN A 14 -1.61 7.39 -6.51
C ASN A 14 -3.13 7.29 -6.54
N GLU A 15 -3.73 8.15 -7.36
CA GLU A 15 -5.16 8.08 -7.66
C GLU A 15 -5.49 6.78 -8.39
N ILE A 16 -6.68 6.25 -8.14
CA ILE A 16 -7.23 5.13 -8.91
C ILE A 16 -7.70 5.61 -10.29
N VAL A 17 -7.80 4.68 -11.22
CA VAL A 17 -8.40 4.94 -12.53
C VAL A 17 -9.76 4.24 -12.59
N MET A 18 -10.79 4.95 -13.06
CA MET A 18 -12.11 4.35 -13.29
C MET A 18 -12.20 3.90 -14.76
N ARG A 19 -12.46 2.61 -14.97
CA ARG A 19 -12.71 2.02 -16.29
C ARG A 19 -14.08 1.36 -16.30
N GLU A 20 -14.99 1.89 -17.10
CA GLU A 20 -16.36 1.36 -17.21
C GLU A 20 -17.06 1.21 -15.83
N GLY A 21 -16.83 2.16 -14.92
CA GLY A 21 -17.39 2.14 -13.56
C GLY A 21 -16.67 1.20 -12.57
N ILE A 22 -15.58 0.55 -12.97
CA ILE A 22 -14.78 -0.35 -12.14
C ILE A 22 -13.48 0.33 -11.74
N VAL A 23 -13.12 0.22 -10.46
CA VAL A 23 -11.83 0.67 -9.92
C VAL A 23 -10.69 -0.15 -10.54
N SER A 24 -9.70 0.55 -11.05
CA SER A 24 -8.55 -0.04 -11.76
C SER A 24 -7.25 0.67 -11.37
N SER A 25 -6.15 -0.03 -11.57
CA SER A 25 -4.81 0.54 -11.48
C SER A 25 -4.45 1.37 -12.73
N PRO A 26 -3.57 2.38 -12.62
CA PRO A 26 -2.92 2.97 -13.77
C PRO A 26 -2.18 1.90 -14.60
N ARG A 27 -2.34 1.95 -15.92
CA ARG A 27 -1.70 1.02 -16.86
C ARG A 27 -0.56 1.65 -17.64
N THR A 28 -0.43 2.97 -17.58
CA THR A 28 0.68 3.74 -18.17
C THR A 28 1.18 4.79 -17.19
N VAL A 29 2.35 5.35 -17.47
CA VAL A 29 2.91 6.46 -16.67
C VAL A 29 2.01 7.70 -16.74
N GLU A 30 1.36 7.94 -17.88
CA GLU A 30 0.46 9.09 -18.09
C GLU A 30 -0.79 9.00 -17.20
N GLU A 31 -1.26 7.78 -16.91
CA GLU A 31 -2.38 7.55 -15.99
C GLU A 31 -1.96 7.62 -14.51
N PHE A 32 -0.65 7.51 -14.23
CA PHE A 32 -0.13 7.47 -12.86
C PHE A 32 -0.05 8.87 -12.26
N THR A 33 -1.06 9.25 -11.52
CA THR A 33 -1.15 10.55 -10.84
C THR A 33 -0.96 10.36 -9.34
N ILE A 34 0.10 10.96 -8.77
CA ILE A 34 0.34 10.93 -7.33
C ILE A 34 -0.70 11.77 -6.60
N ARG A 35 -1.25 11.22 -5.53
CA ARG A 35 -2.25 11.90 -4.70
C ARG A 35 -1.63 13.11 -3.99
N PRO A 36 -2.28 14.28 -4.01
CA PRO A 36 -1.76 15.48 -3.32
C PRO A 36 -1.62 15.28 -1.81
N ASP A 37 -2.58 14.62 -1.16
CA ASP A 37 -2.56 14.34 0.27
C ASP A 37 -1.50 13.29 0.66
N PHE A 38 -1.09 12.41 -0.28
CA PHE A 38 0.04 11.52 -0.07
C PHE A 38 1.37 12.28 -0.02
N ILE A 39 1.55 13.33 -0.83
CA ILE A 39 2.76 14.14 -0.81
C ILE A 39 2.94 14.78 0.58
N GLU A 40 1.88 15.35 1.14
CA GLU A 40 1.90 15.95 2.48
C GLU A 40 2.19 14.88 3.54
N PHE A 41 1.49 13.75 3.48
CA PHE A 41 1.67 12.61 4.38
C PHE A 41 3.11 12.08 4.32
N TYR A 42 3.66 11.85 3.12
CA TYR A 42 5.03 11.37 2.93
C TYR A 42 6.07 12.33 3.51
N ASN A 43 5.93 13.63 3.26
CA ASN A 43 6.88 14.64 3.77
C ASN A 43 6.98 14.61 5.30
N ARG A 44 5.88 14.37 6.00
CA ARG A 44 5.87 14.19 7.46
C ARG A 44 6.53 12.86 7.87
N LEU A 45 6.23 11.75 7.19
CA LEU A 45 6.85 10.46 7.47
C LEU A 45 8.36 10.47 7.19
N ASN A 46 8.80 11.09 6.11
CA ASN A 46 10.20 11.10 5.70
C ASN A 46 11.11 11.89 6.66
N SER A 47 10.55 12.72 7.54
CA SER A 47 11.28 13.36 8.64
C SER A 47 11.60 12.42 9.80
N SER A 48 10.98 11.24 9.83
CA SER A 48 11.18 10.22 10.86
C SER A 48 12.16 9.12 10.41
N SER A 49 12.56 8.26 11.34
CA SER A 49 13.44 7.10 11.05
C SER A 49 12.67 5.85 10.58
N LEU A 50 11.43 6.00 10.14
CA LEU A 50 10.60 4.89 9.69
C LEU A 50 11.12 4.24 8.40
N ARG A 51 11.01 2.92 8.33
CA ARG A 51 11.17 2.18 7.07
C ARG A 51 9.84 2.14 6.34
N LEU A 52 9.85 2.56 5.08
CA LEU A 52 8.66 2.61 4.23
C LEU A 52 8.75 1.54 3.15
N PHE A 53 7.79 0.62 3.12
CA PHE A 53 7.66 -0.42 2.11
C PHE A 53 6.37 -0.23 1.32
N VAL A 54 6.43 -0.51 0.03
CA VAL A 54 5.22 -0.55 -0.82
C VAL A 54 4.89 -2.00 -1.14
N VAL A 55 3.63 -2.40 -0.93
CA VAL A 55 3.11 -3.76 -1.19
C VAL A 55 1.82 -3.66 -1.98
N SER A 56 1.86 -3.92 -3.27
CA SER A 56 0.73 -3.70 -4.19
C SER A 56 0.38 -4.93 -5.02
N ASN A 57 -0.92 -5.14 -5.26
CA ASN A 57 -1.42 -6.14 -6.19
C ASN A 57 -1.54 -5.53 -7.59
N GLN A 58 -0.84 -6.11 -8.57
CA GLN A 58 -0.83 -5.66 -9.97
C GLN A 58 -1.18 -6.80 -10.93
N PRO A 59 -2.40 -7.38 -10.84
CA PRO A 59 -2.78 -8.54 -11.66
C PRO A 59 -2.90 -8.23 -13.14
N ASP A 60 -3.03 -6.96 -13.51
CA ASP A 60 -3.13 -6.52 -14.90
C ASP A 60 -1.89 -6.90 -15.73
N VAL A 61 -0.76 -7.20 -15.05
CA VAL A 61 0.44 -7.76 -15.72
C VAL A 61 0.18 -9.18 -16.19
N SER A 62 -0.31 -10.08 -15.33
CA SER A 62 -0.62 -11.47 -15.75
C SER A 62 -1.80 -11.53 -16.72
N ARG A 63 -2.72 -10.58 -16.65
CA ARG A 63 -3.85 -10.44 -17.58
C ARG A 63 -3.45 -9.84 -18.94
N GLY A 64 -2.19 -9.42 -19.10
CA GLY A 64 -1.70 -8.76 -20.32
C GLY A 64 -2.27 -7.37 -20.57
N ALA A 65 -2.88 -6.74 -19.56
CA ALA A 65 -3.45 -5.39 -19.65
C ALA A 65 -2.42 -4.28 -19.39
N ILE A 66 -1.29 -4.61 -18.79
CA ILE A 66 -0.12 -3.75 -18.64
C ILE A 66 1.15 -4.53 -18.95
N ASP A 67 2.09 -3.92 -19.66
CA ASP A 67 3.42 -4.48 -19.86
C ASP A 67 4.29 -4.31 -18.60
N LYS A 68 5.19 -5.25 -18.34
CA LYS A 68 6.15 -5.17 -17.22
C LYS A 68 7.04 -3.93 -17.32
N THR A 69 7.34 -3.48 -18.52
CA THR A 69 8.14 -2.27 -18.74
C THR A 69 7.38 -1.01 -18.34
N GLU A 70 6.08 -0.94 -18.55
CA GLU A 70 5.24 0.16 -18.06
C GLU A 70 5.14 0.15 -16.53
N LEU A 71 4.95 -1.02 -15.92
CA LEU A 71 4.98 -1.11 -14.46
C LEU A 71 6.34 -0.65 -13.90
N ALA A 72 7.45 -1.01 -14.55
CA ALA A 72 8.79 -0.57 -14.15
C ALA A 72 8.94 0.96 -14.26
N LYS A 73 8.45 1.58 -15.32
CA LYS A 73 8.46 3.06 -15.46
C LYS A 73 7.66 3.75 -14.35
N ILE A 74 6.51 3.20 -13.95
CA ILE A 74 5.73 3.71 -12.81
C ILE A 74 6.57 3.64 -11.52
N VAL A 75 7.29 2.52 -11.30
CA VAL A 75 8.20 2.37 -10.15
C VAL A 75 9.33 3.40 -10.21
N ASP A 76 9.89 3.67 -11.40
CA ASP A 76 10.93 4.69 -11.57
C ASP A 76 10.42 6.09 -11.21
N VAL A 77 9.19 6.44 -11.60
CA VAL A 77 8.55 7.70 -11.20
C VAL A 77 8.38 7.80 -9.68
N MET A 78 8.00 6.71 -9.03
CA MET A 78 7.88 6.66 -7.56
C MET A 78 9.25 6.85 -6.89
N ASN A 79 10.27 6.12 -7.33
CA ASN A 79 11.63 6.18 -6.78
C ASN A 79 12.32 7.53 -7.03
N ALA A 80 11.98 8.22 -8.13
CA ALA A 80 12.48 9.57 -8.40
C ALA A 80 11.95 10.63 -7.43
N ARG A 81 10.78 10.39 -6.81
CA ARG A 81 10.09 11.36 -5.94
C ARG A 81 10.12 10.99 -4.46
N PHE A 82 10.20 9.70 -4.14
CA PHE A 82 10.06 9.19 -2.78
C PHE A 82 11.17 8.19 -2.44
N LYS A 83 11.57 8.16 -1.17
CA LYS A 83 12.55 7.21 -0.66
C LYS A 83 11.81 6.06 0.04
N PHE A 84 11.49 5.03 -0.70
CA PHE A 84 11.02 3.78 -0.11
C PHE A 84 12.20 2.86 0.20
N THR A 85 12.07 2.05 1.25
CA THR A 85 13.06 1.00 1.55
C THR A 85 13.05 -0.05 0.46
N GLU A 86 11.85 -0.47 0.05
CA GLU A 86 11.64 -1.37 -1.09
C GLU A 86 10.19 -1.28 -1.60
N ILE A 87 9.99 -1.57 -2.88
CA ILE A 87 8.68 -1.64 -3.55
C ILE A 87 8.51 -3.05 -4.09
N LEU A 88 7.46 -3.75 -3.68
CA LEU A 88 7.12 -5.08 -4.16
C LEU A 88 5.71 -5.11 -4.76
N HIS A 89 5.61 -5.63 -5.97
CA HIS A 89 4.33 -5.85 -6.65
C HIS A 89 4.06 -7.34 -6.81
N CYS A 90 2.88 -7.79 -6.40
CA CYS A 90 2.36 -9.08 -6.81
C CYS A 90 1.73 -8.93 -8.19
N ILE A 91 2.35 -9.53 -9.21
CA ILE A 91 1.88 -9.47 -10.60
C ILE A 91 0.94 -10.63 -10.96
N HIS A 92 0.65 -11.51 -10.03
CA HIS A 92 -0.20 -12.69 -10.23
C HIS A 92 -1.68 -12.34 -10.17
N ASP A 93 -2.51 -13.12 -10.89
CA ASP A 93 -3.97 -13.09 -10.73
C ASP A 93 -4.44 -14.12 -9.69
N ASP A 94 -5.73 -14.13 -9.41
CA ASP A 94 -6.33 -15.04 -8.41
C ASP A 94 -6.16 -16.52 -8.81
N SER A 95 -6.18 -16.81 -10.14
CA SER A 95 -5.95 -18.15 -10.70
C SER A 95 -4.54 -18.71 -10.43
N ASP A 96 -3.55 -17.85 -10.23
CA ASP A 96 -2.16 -18.27 -10.01
C ASP A 96 -1.91 -18.83 -8.60
N GLN A 97 -2.87 -18.67 -7.68
CA GLN A 97 -2.83 -19.17 -6.31
C GLN A 97 -1.53 -18.86 -5.56
N CYS A 98 -0.83 -17.78 -5.91
CA CYS A 98 0.43 -17.40 -5.29
C CYS A 98 0.23 -17.04 -3.79
N ASN A 99 1.33 -16.97 -3.03
CA ASN A 99 1.29 -16.57 -1.62
C ASN A 99 1.48 -15.07 -1.40
N CYS A 100 1.93 -14.32 -2.44
CA CYS A 100 2.22 -12.89 -2.31
C CYS A 100 0.99 -11.98 -2.47
N ARG A 101 -0.04 -12.40 -3.24
CA ARG A 101 -1.20 -11.56 -3.53
C ARG A 101 -2.06 -11.33 -2.28
N LYS A 102 -2.24 -10.07 -1.90
CA LYS A 102 -3.19 -9.66 -0.85
C LYS A 102 -4.61 -10.14 -1.24
N PRO A 103 -5.39 -10.74 -0.33
CA PRO A 103 -5.31 -10.68 1.13
C PRO A 103 -4.34 -11.66 1.81
N LYS A 104 -3.55 -12.44 1.08
CA LYS A 104 -2.51 -13.27 1.70
C LYS A 104 -1.35 -12.39 2.18
N PRO A 105 -0.67 -12.73 3.30
CA PRO A 105 0.34 -11.89 3.92
C PRO A 105 1.72 -11.97 3.28
N GLY A 106 1.92 -12.76 2.23
CA GLY A 106 3.25 -13.17 1.77
C GLY A 106 4.23 -12.04 1.45
N MET A 107 3.78 -10.91 0.87
CA MET A 107 4.65 -9.74 0.67
C MET A 107 5.10 -9.13 2.00
N ILE A 108 4.15 -8.92 2.94
CA ILE A 108 4.43 -8.31 4.25
C ILE A 108 5.33 -9.24 5.06
N SER A 109 4.95 -10.52 5.18
CA SER A 109 5.73 -11.52 5.95
C SER A 109 7.13 -11.71 5.38
N GLY A 110 7.28 -11.66 4.05
CA GLY A 110 8.58 -11.71 3.39
C GLY A 110 9.46 -10.53 3.79
N PHE A 111 8.94 -9.32 3.81
CA PHE A 111 9.69 -8.14 4.26
C PHE A 111 10.03 -8.21 5.76
N LEU A 112 9.07 -8.59 6.61
CA LEU A 112 9.33 -8.75 8.05
C LEU A 112 10.50 -9.72 8.27
N GLN A 113 10.51 -10.86 7.59
CA GLN A 113 11.57 -11.86 7.70
C GLN A 113 12.91 -11.37 7.13
N ASN A 114 12.90 -10.85 5.89
CA ASN A 114 14.14 -10.50 5.18
C ASN A 114 14.89 -9.33 5.83
N TYR A 115 14.14 -8.40 6.45
CA TYR A 115 14.69 -7.22 7.11
C TYR A 115 14.81 -7.34 8.63
N GLY A 116 14.43 -8.50 9.20
CA GLY A 116 14.44 -8.72 10.66
C GLY A 116 13.54 -7.73 11.40
N LEU A 117 12.33 -7.46 10.84
CA LEU A 117 11.39 -6.49 11.41
C LEU A 117 10.43 -7.19 12.37
N SER A 118 10.03 -6.48 13.42
CA SER A 118 9.04 -6.96 14.39
C SER A 118 7.62 -6.57 13.93
N ALA A 119 6.69 -7.51 13.99
CA ALA A 119 5.31 -7.27 13.56
C ALA A 119 4.58 -6.26 14.47
N ASP A 120 4.88 -6.25 15.77
CA ASP A 120 4.32 -5.30 16.74
C ASP A 120 4.84 -3.85 16.59
N GLU A 121 5.87 -3.64 15.75
CA GLU A 121 6.43 -2.34 15.40
C GLU A 121 6.08 -1.94 13.95
N ALA A 122 5.13 -2.65 13.32
CA ALA A 122 4.76 -2.47 11.92
C ALA A 122 3.26 -2.19 11.76
N ILE A 123 2.93 -1.41 10.74
CA ILE A 123 1.56 -1.06 10.38
C ILE A 123 1.41 -1.06 8.86
N ILE A 124 0.23 -1.46 8.34
CA ILE A 124 -0.12 -1.28 6.94
C ILE A 124 -1.20 -0.21 6.79
N ILE A 125 -1.06 0.62 5.76
CA ILE A 125 -2.05 1.60 5.33
C ILE A 125 -2.54 1.19 3.95
N GLY A 126 -3.84 0.95 3.82
CA GLY A 126 -4.47 0.57 2.57
C GLY A 126 -5.91 1.07 2.48
N ASP A 127 -6.48 1.07 1.29
CA ASP A 127 -7.85 1.49 1.00
C ASP A 127 -8.80 0.32 0.69
N SER A 128 -8.30 -0.93 0.81
CA SER A 128 -9.04 -2.14 0.46
C SER A 128 -9.09 -3.13 1.63
N TYR A 129 -10.19 -3.90 1.71
CA TYR A 129 -10.28 -5.03 2.65
C TYR A 129 -9.10 -6.01 2.51
N LYS A 130 -8.49 -6.11 1.30
CA LYS A 130 -7.35 -7.00 1.04
C LYS A 130 -6.10 -6.59 1.82
N ASP A 131 -5.90 -5.29 2.01
CA ASP A 131 -4.79 -4.74 2.80
C ASP A 131 -4.97 -5.07 4.27
N ILE A 132 -6.19 -4.88 4.76
CA ILE A 132 -6.54 -5.13 6.16
C ILE A 132 -6.37 -6.61 6.49
N LEU A 133 -6.91 -7.51 5.66
CA LEU A 133 -6.76 -8.95 5.87
C LEU A 133 -5.30 -9.41 5.77
N ALA A 134 -4.52 -8.87 4.82
CA ALA A 134 -3.11 -9.18 4.69
C ALA A 134 -2.30 -8.71 5.91
N GLY A 135 -2.57 -7.51 6.41
CA GLY A 135 -1.94 -6.97 7.63
C GLY A 135 -2.26 -7.81 8.86
N LYS A 136 -3.54 -8.12 9.07
CA LYS A 136 -3.97 -8.98 10.19
C LYS A 136 -3.37 -10.38 10.12
N ALA A 137 -3.31 -10.97 8.93
CA ALA A 137 -2.69 -12.28 8.72
C ALA A 137 -1.17 -12.26 8.94
N ALA A 138 -0.51 -11.10 8.74
CA ALA A 138 0.90 -10.88 9.05
C ALA A 138 1.16 -10.51 10.51
N GLY A 139 0.11 -10.29 11.32
CA GLY A 139 0.20 -9.91 12.72
C GLY A 139 0.59 -8.45 12.96
N ILE A 140 0.42 -7.58 11.97
CA ILE A 140 0.72 -6.15 12.06
C ILE A 140 -0.55 -5.31 12.24
N GLN A 141 -0.40 -4.08 12.73
CA GLN A 141 -1.52 -3.13 12.82
C GLN A 141 -2.00 -2.69 11.43
N THR A 142 -3.25 -2.25 11.35
CA THR A 142 -3.92 -1.92 10.08
C THR A 142 -4.62 -0.57 10.15
N VAL A 143 -4.39 0.27 9.13
CA VAL A 143 -5.13 1.52 8.88
C VAL A 143 -5.90 1.39 7.58
N TYR A 144 -7.19 1.59 7.64
CA TYR A 144 -8.05 1.66 6.46
C TYR A 144 -8.31 3.12 6.09
N LEU A 145 -7.90 3.50 4.88
CA LEU A 145 -8.29 4.76 4.27
C LEU A 145 -9.65 4.57 3.59
N GLN A 146 -10.70 5.09 4.22
CA GLN A 146 -12.05 4.96 3.69
C GLN A 146 -12.22 5.77 2.40
N GLN A 147 -12.65 5.10 1.34
CA GLN A 147 -12.92 5.69 0.03
C GLN A 147 -14.34 5.33 -0.43
N ALA A 148 -14.96 6.22 -1.19
CA ALA A 148 -16.34 6.01 -1.67
C ALA A 148 -16.47 4.83 -2.66
N TYR A 149 -15.38 4.43 -3.29
CA TYR A 149 -15.35 3.36 -4.29
C TYR A 149 -15.05 1.97 -3.70
N ASN A 150 -14.64 1.88 -2.42
CA ASN A 150 -14.31 0.61 -1.77
C ASN A 150 -15.21 0.34 -0.57
N ALA A 151 -15.66 -0.91 -0.45
CA ALA A 151 -16.37 -1.41 0.72
C ALA A 151 -15.43 -2.30 1.54
N LEU A 152 -15.39 -2.06 2.86
CA LEU A 152 -14.59 -2.85 3.79
C LEU A 152 -15.19 -4.24 4.05
N GLY A 153 -16.50 -4.40 3.84
CA GLY A 153 -17.20 -5.63 4.15
C GLY A 153 -17.21 -5.93 5.65
N ALA A 154 -16.96 -7.19 6.02
CA ALA A 154 -16.91 -7.64 7.41
C ALA A 154 -15.52 -7.52 8.05
N CYS A 155 -14.56 -6.83 7.39
CA CYS A 155 -13.22 -6.63 7.95
C CYS A 155 -13.23 -5.55 9.03
N GLU A 156 -12.46 -5.77 10.09
CA GLU A 156 -12.29 -4.82 11.20
C GLU A 156 -10.84 -4.34 11.24
N PRO A 157 -10.52 -3.17 10.65
CA PRO A 157 -9.20 -2.56 10.79
C PRO A 157 -8.98 -2.07 12.22
N ASP A 158 -7.71 -1.89 12.62
CA ASP A 158 -7.40 -1.31 13.94
C ASP A 158 -7.73 0.18 13.95
N TYR A 159 -7.58 0.86 12.80
CA TYR A 159 -7.89 2.28 12.64
C TYR A 159 -8.57 2.55 11.30
N VAL A 160 -9.46 3.55 11.29
CA VAL A 160 -10.13 4.06 10.08
C VAL A 160 -9.89 5.56 9.99
N VAL A 161 -9.50 6.02 8.81
CA VAL A 161 -9.32 7.45 8.49
C VAL A 161 -10.00 7.76 7.16
N THR A 162 -10.34 9.03 6.94
CA THR A 162 -10.91 9.51 5.68
C THR A 162 -9.89 10.30 4.84
N ARG A 163 -8.79 10.74 5.46
CA ARG A 163 -7.66 11.42 4.82
C ARG A 163 -6.34 10.90 5.39
N LEU A 164 -5.31 10.82 4.56
CA LEU A 164 -3.99 10.34 4.97
C LEU A 164 -3.38 11.20 6.10
N THR A 165 -3.66 12.50 6.13
CA THR A 165 -3.14 13.40 7.16
C THR A 165 -3.71 13.13 8.56
N GLU A 166 -4.87 12.49 8.67
CA GLU A 166 -5.48 12.09 9.96
C GLU A 166 -4.69 10.98 10.67
N ILE A 167 -3.87 10.23 9.93
CA ILE A 167 -3.04 9.14 10.46
C ILE A 167 -2.11 9.63 11.58
N PHE A 168 -1.62 10.86 11.49
CA PHE A 168 -0.74 11.44 12.53
C PHE A 168 -1.43 11.70 13.87
N SER A 169 -2.75 11.61 13.93
CA SER A 169 -3.53 11.67 15.18
C SER A 169 -3.75 10.28 15.80
N LEU A 170 -3.35 9.21 15.12
CA LEU A 170 -3.49 7.85 15.62
C LEU A 170 -2.36 7.52 16.62
N PRO A 171 -2.65 6.72 17.67
CA PRO A 171 -1.67 6.39 18.71
C PRO A 171 -0.30 5.93 18.20
N PRO A 172 -0.18 5.06 17.16
CA PRO A 172 1.11 4.63 16.67
C PRO A 172 1.99 5.74 16.08
N PHE A 173 1.38 6.86 15.65
CA PHE A 173 2.05 7.96 14.97
C PHE A 173 2.27 9.21 15.84
N LEU A 174 1.70 9.26 17.06
CA LEU A 174 1.81 10.44 17.95
C LEU A 174 3.25 10.75 18.37
N GLU A 175 4.12 9.75 18.40
CA GLU A 175 5.52 9.89 18.81
C GLU A 175 6.46 10.26 17.64
N LEU A 176 5.92 10.47 16.43
CA LEU A 176 6.69 10.83 15.23
C LEU A 176 6.78 12.35 14.99
N SER A 177 6.26 13.14 15.90
CA SER A 177 6.24 14.60 15.84
C SER A 177 7.49 15.26 16.36
#